data_a14845473b71ff3a52fb400effe6feeb
#
_entry.id   a14845473b71ff3a52fb400effe6feeb
#
_cell.length_a   1.000
_cell.length_b   1.000
_cell.length_c   1.000
_cell.angle_alpha   90.00
_cell.angle_beta   90.00
_cell.angle_gamma   90.00
#
_symmetry.space_group_name_H-M   'P 1'
#
loop_
_entity.id
_entity.type
_entity.pdbx_description
1 polymer ?
#
loop_
_entity_poly.entity_id
_entity_poly.type
_entity_poly.pdbx_seq_one_letter_code
_entity_poly.pdbx_strand_id
1 'polypeptide(L)'
;MMNPVPWLQMTNMISYQGLVRTFLSDIGSNTFLLQNDTFYKLRIKPNALELIKEYVNNGGGLLMIGGYLSFMGIEAKANYKNTVLADVLPVTMLDGDDRVEKPEGVIAQPSQPEHPVIKGFSEYPFFLGYNRAIAKENAEVVLTINNDPLLVFGNYHNGKIACFMSDCSPHWGTQQFMSWPFYTALWVNILTHIAR
;
A
#
# COMPACT_ATOMS: atom_id res chain seq x y z
N MET A 1 -12.29 22.11 20.49
CA MET A 1 -12.83 21.91 19.13
C MET A 1 -11.70 21.47 18.25
N MET A 2 -11.57 20.16 17.96
CA MET A 2 -10.57 19.64 17.05
C MET A 2 -11.07 19.87 15.62
N ASN A 3 -10.33 20.63 14.83
CA ASN A 3 -10.58 20.72 13.40
C ASN A 3 -10.40 19.34 12.78
N PRO A 4 -11.37 18.87 11.97
CA PRO A 4 -11.17 17.63 11.23
C PRO A 4 -10.01 17.86 10.24
N VAL A 5 -8.95 17.07 10.40
CA VAL A 5 -7.89 16.97 9.41
C VAL A 5 -8.55 16.50 8.11
N PRO A 6 -8.39 17.22 7.00
CA PRO A 6 -9.03 16.82 5.77
C PRO A 6 -8.33 15.58 5.21
N TRP A 7 -8.97 14.45 5.37
CA TRP A 7 -8.57 13.15 4.81
C TRP A 7 -8.60 13.10 3.27
N LEU A 8 -8.91 14.19 2.62
CA LEU A 8 -9.21 14.27 1.19
C LEU A 8 -7.97 14.55 0.31
N GLN A 9 -6.75 14.45 0.81
CA GLN A 9 -5.56 14.88 0.05
C GLN A 9 -4.37 13.94 0.08
N MET A 10 -4.56 12.62 0.16
CA MET A 10 -3.42 11.72 0.00
C MET A 10 -3.34 11.01 -1.36
N THR A 11 -3.95 11.54 -2.38
CA THR A 11 -3.42 11.44 -3.75
C THR A 11 -2.48 12.61 -3.95
N ASN A 12 -1.48 12.73 -3.09
CA ASN A 12 -0.49 13.76 -3.24
C ASN A 12 0.64 13.26 -4.12
N MET A 13 0.63 13.70 -5.36
CA MET A 13 1.87 13.87 -6.10
C MET A 13 2.65 14.98 -5.39
N ILE A 14 3.49 14.62 -4.43
CA ILE A 14 4.42 15.58 -3.83
C ILE A 14 5.63 15.67 -4.76
N SER A 15 5.63 16.67 -5.61
CA SER A 15 6.83 17.10 -6.31
C SER A 15 7.62 18.02 -5.38
N TYR A 16 8.69 17.52 -4.81
CA TYR A 16 9.70 18.33 -4.17
C TYR A 16 11.08 17.91 -4.66
N GLN A 17 11.71 18.76 -5.47
CA GLN A 17 13.12 18.69 -5.91
C GLN A 17 13.59 17.28 -6.37
N GLY A 18 12.88 16.68 -7.33
CA GLY A 18 13.31 15.42 -7.95
C GLY A 18 12.92 14.14 -7.21
N LEU A 19 12.21 14.23 -6.09
CA LEU A 19 11.70 13.09 -5.32
C LEU A 19 10.17 13.05 -5.36
N VAL A 20 9.62 12.47 -6.41
CA VAL A 20 8.18 12.22 -6.49
C VAL A 20 7.90 10.82 -5.99
N ARG A 21 6.97 10.69 -5.04
CA ARG A 21 6.49 9.42 -4.49
C ARG A 21 4.98 9.38 -4.57
N THR A 22 4.44 8.24 -4.95
CA THR A 22 3.00 8.05 -5.04
C THR A 22 2.53 7.10 -3.96
N PHE A 23 1.49 7.53 -3.25
CA PHE A 23 0.80 6.72 -2.26
C PHE A 23 -0.59 6.35 -2.78
N LEU A 24 -0.94 5.08 -2.61
CA LEU A 24 -2.30 4.60 -2.72
C LEU A 24 -2.69 3.95 -1.40
N SER A 25 -3.66 4.50 -0.73
CA SER A 25 -4.19 3.97 0.51
C SER A 25 -5.72 3.93 0.48
N ASP A 26 -6.32 3.29 1.47
CA ASP A 26 -7.76 3.11 1.60
C ASP A 26 -8.52 4.40 1.94
N ILE A 27 -8.40 5.44 1.15
CA ILE A 27 -9.09 6.71 1.32
C ILE A 27 -10.20 6.94 0.30
N GLY A 28 -11.00 5.91 0.07
CA GLY A 28 -12.10 6.00 -0.87
C GLY A 28 -11.66 6.20 -2.32
N SER A 29 -10.40 5.98 -2.61
CA SER A 29 -9.87 5.96 -3.96
C SER A 29 -10.19 4.61 -4.58
N ASN A 30 -11.44 4.43 -4.96
CA ASN A 30 -11.78 3.27 -5.76
C ASN A 30 -11.27 3.45 -7.18
N THR A 31 -11.09 2.33 -7.86
CA THR A 31 -10.62 2.30 -9.25
C THR A 31 -11.49 3.10 -10.20
N PHE A 32 -12.79 3.24 -9.89
CA PHE A 32 -13.71 4.04 -10.68
C PHE A 32 -13.27 5.50 -10.76
N LEU A 33 -12.90 6.11 -9.64
CA LEU A 33 -12.43 7.51 -9.61
C LEU A 33 -11.04 7.66 -10.25
N LEU A 34 -10.18 6.66 -10.11
CA LEU A 34 -8.82 6.72 -10.64
C LEU A 34 -8.74 6.38 -12.14
N GLN A 35 -9.61 5.48 -12.63
CA GLN A 35 -9.65 5.06 -14.04
C GLN A 35 -10.60 5.88 -14.89
N ASN A 36 -11.55 6.61 -14.30
CA ASN A 36 -12.57 7.31 -15.06
C ASN A 36 -12.02 8.59 -15.65
N ASP A 37 -11.48 8.48 -16.85
CA ASP A 37 -10.97 9.59 -17.65
C ASP A 37 -12.04 10.18 -18.58
N THR A 38 -13.24 9.55 -18.65
CA THR A 38 -14.31 9.97 -19.54
C THR A 38 -15.65 9.99 -18.82
N PHE A 39 -16.03 11.14 -18.28
CA PHE A 39 -17.34 11.35 -17.70
C PHE A 39 -18.19 12.19 -18.67
N TYR A 40 -19.40 11.75 -19.00
CA TYR A 40 -20.30 12.42 -19.97
C TYR A 40 -19.69 12.67 -21.35
N LYS A 41 -18.84 11.76 -21.85
CA LYS A 41 -18.14 11.90 -23.13
C LYS A 41 -17.16 13.09 -23.21
N LEU A 42 -16.87 13.70 -22.08
CA LEU A 42 -15.83 14.70 -21.95
C LEU A 42 -14.59 14.06 -21.34
N ARG A 43 -13.49 14.06 -22.06
CA ARG A 43 -12.19 13.66 -21.52
C ARG A 43 -11.70 14.78 -20.62
N ILE A 44 -11.80 14.53 -19.31
CA ILE A 44 -11.49 15.57 -18.32
C ILE A 44 -10.07 15.41 -17.77
N LYS A 45 -9.60 14.16 -17.65
CA LYS A 45 -8.29 13.84 -17.08
C LYS A 45 -7.73 12.56 -17.72
N PRO A 46 -6.39 12.42 -17.80
CA PRO A 46 -5.79 11.13 -18.13
C PRO A 46 -6.11 10.11 -17.02
N ASN A 47 -6.08 8.83 -17.37
CA ASN A 47 -6.24 7.75 -16.40
C ASN A 47 -5.10 7.80 -15.37
N ALA A 48 -5.44 8.04 -14.11
CA ALA A 48 -4.44 8.21 -13.05
C ALA A 48 -3.60 6.95 -12.81
N LEU A 49 -4.17 5.74 -13.00
CA LEU A 49 -3.44 4.49 -12.83
C LEU A 49 -2.41 4.26 -13.92
N GLU A 50 -2.71 4.66 -15.15
CA GLU A 50 -1.74 4.64 -16.26
C GLU A 50 -0.58 5.61 -15.99
N LEU A 51 -0.88 6.81 -15.49
CA LEU A 51 0.15 7.78 -15.12
C LEU A 51 1.03 7.26 -13.97
N ILE A 52 0.46 6.57 -13.00
CA ILE A 52 1.21 5.91 -11.91
C ILE A 52 2.12 4.82 -12.47
N LYS A 53 1.59 3.97 -13.37
CA LYS A 53 2.38 2.93 -14.04
C LYS A 53 3.56 3.54 -14.81
N GLU A 54 3.31 4.58 -15.58
CA GLU A 54 4.36 5.30 -16.33
C GLU A 54 5.39 5.93 -15.38
N TYR A 55 4.93 6.57 -14.31
CA TYR A 55 5.80 7.15 -13.28
C TYR A 55 6.73 6.10 -12.66
N VAL A 56 6.18 4.94 -12.27
CA VAL A 56 6.99 3.83 -11.72
C VAL A 56 7.94 3.26 -12.76
N ASN A 57 7.47 3.06 -14.00
CA ASN A 57 8.31 2.61 -15.10
C ASN A 57 9.56 3.49 -15.30
N ASN A 58 9.41 4.80 -15.09
CA ASN A 58 10.47 5.80 -15.23
C ASN A 58 11.33 5.99 -13.96
N GLY A 59 11.21 5.10 -12.97
CA GLY A 59 12.05 5.10 -11.77
C GLY A 59 11.39 5.69 -10.53
N GLY A 60 10.09 5.99 -10.58
CA GLY A 60 9.34 6.47 -9.43
C GLY A 60 9.08 5.40 -8.38
N GLY A 61 8.95 5.82 -7.11
CA GLY A 61 8.59 4.93 -6.01
C GLY A 61 7.08 4.89 -5.78
N LEU A 62 6.52 3.68 -5.63
CA LEU A 62 5.10 3.46 -5.31
C LEU A 62 4.96 2.74 -3.97
N LEU A 63 4.15 3.27 -3.07
CA LEU A 63 3.68 2.58 -1.87
C LEU A 63 2.17 2.37 -1.97
N MET A 64 1.73 1.11 -1.92
CA MET A 64 0.33 0.74 -1.79
C MET A 64 0.05 0.21 -0.39
N ILE A 65 -0.94 0.78 0.27
CA ILE A 65 -1.33 0.46 1.65
C ILE A 65 -2.69 -0.21 1.64
N GLY A 66 -2.86 -1.25 2.44
CA GLY A 66 -4.08 -2.02 2.60
C GLY A 66 -5.25 -1.25 3.18
N GLY A 67 -6.36 -1.94 3.30
CA GLY A 67 -7.63 -1.43 3.81
C GLY A 67 -8.84 -1.99 3.04
N TYR A 68 -10.04 -1.56 3.42
CA TYR A 68 -11.29 -2.07 2.85
C TYR A 68 -11.48 -1.78 1.36
N LEU A 69 -10.90 -0.71 0.84
CA LEU A 69 -10.99 -0.30 -0.57
C LEU A 69 -9.61 -0.25 -1.25
N SER A 70 -8.69 -1.08 -0.77
CA SER A 70 -7.38 -1.33 -1.40
C SER A 70 -7.32 -2.75 -1.96
N PHE A 71 -6.41 -3.02 -2.87
CA PHE A 71 -6.23 -4.31 -3.52
C PHE A 71 -7.53 -4.82 -4.17
N MET A 72 -8.14 -5.88 -3.70
CA MET A 72 -9.49 -6.27 -4.10
C MET A 72 -10.55 -5.69 -3.16
N GLY A 73 -10.26 -5.67 -1.87
CA GLY A 73 -11.08 -5.05 -0.84
C GLY A 73 -12.41 -5.74 -0.61
N ILE A 74 -13.29 -5.04 0.11
CA ILE A 74 -14.61 -5.55 0.48
C ILE A 74 -15.42 -5.93 -0.77
N GLU A 75 -15.89 -7.19 -0.81
CA GLU A 75 -16.68 -7.73 -1.92
C GLU A 75 -16.00 -7.49 -3.30
N ALA A 76 -14.67 -7.43 -3.33
CA ALA A 76 -13.88 -7.11 -4.51
C ALA A 76 -14.19 -5.73 -5.14
N LYS A 77 -14.72 -4.79 -4.37
CA LYS A 77 -15.15 -3.47 -4.89
C LYS A 77 -14.01 -2.56 -5.25
N ALA A 78 -12.83 -2.71 -4.64
CA ALA A 78 -11.65 -1.93 -4.99
C ALA A 78 -11.09 -2.33 -6.36
N ASN A 79 -11.07 -3.63 -6.66
CA ASN A 79 -10.87 -4.21 -7.99
C ASN A 79 -9.56 -3.80 -8.69
N TYR A 80 -8.48 -3.58 -7.95
CA TYR A 80 -7.18 -3.21 -8.53
C TYR A 80 -6.54 -4.31 -9.37
N LYS A 81 -6.93 -5.58 -9.18
CA LYS A 81 -6.48 -6.70 -10.01
C LYS A 81 -6.79 -6.51 -11.48
N ASN A 82 -7.92 -5.88 -11.80
CA ASN A 82 -8.37 -5.62 -13.16
C ASN A 82 -7.88 -4.26 -13.70
N THR A 83 -6.77 -3.77 -13.17
CA THR A 83 -6.14 -2.53 -13.59
C THR A 83 -4.69 -2.75 -13.98
N VAL A 84 -4.08 -1.76 -14.58
CA VAL A 84 -2.66 -1.76 -14.94
C VAL A 84 -1.72 -1.91 -13.74
N LEU A 85 -2.19 -1.67 -12.51
CA LEU A 85 -1.41 -1.86 -11.30
C LEU A 85 -1.19 -3.34 -10.95
N ALA A 86 -2.01 -4.26 -11.48
CA ALA A 86 -1.79 -5.69 -11.30
C ALA A 86 -0.40 -6.13 -11.81
N ASP A 87 0.08 -5.51 -12.90
CA ASP A 87 1.42 -5.80 -13.43
C ASP A 87 2.51 -5.18 -12.56
N VAL A 88 2.25 -3.98 -12.01
CA VAL A 88 3.22 -3.15 -11.29
C VAL A 88 3.50 -3.67 -9.89
N LEU A 89 2.45 -4.07 -9.15
CA LEU A 89 2.57 -4.47 -7.75
C LEU A 89 3.37 -5.78 -7.58
N PRO A 90 4.17 -5.91 -6.51
CA PRO A 90 4.96 -7.11 -6.22
C PRO A 90 4.12 -8.27 -5.66
N VAL A 91 2.80 -8.15 -5.71
CA VAL A 91 1.85 -9.16 -5.25
C VAL A 91 0.82 -9.49 -6.33
N THR A 92 0.35 -10.74 -6.31
CA THR A 92 -0.78 -11.20 -7.10
C THR A 92 -2.03 -11.14 -6.23
N MET A 93 -2.98 -10.30 -6.60
CA MET A 93 -4.25 -10.13 -5.91
C MET A 93 -5.18 -11.32 -6.17
N LEU A 94 -6.04 -11.64 -5.19
CA LEU A 94 -7.06 -12.70 -5.30
C LEU A 94 -8.18 -12.30 -6.27
N ASP A 95 -9.10 -13.24 -6.57
CA ASP A 95 -10.22 -12.98 -7.49
C ASP A 95 -11.47 -12.41 -6.80
N GLY A 96 -11.52 -12.45 -5.48
CA GLY A 96 -12.68 -12.04 -4.69
C GLY A 96 -12.33 -11.05 -3.58
N ASP A 97 -13.18 -11.00 -2.57
CA ASP A 97 -12.90 -10.28 -1.32
C ASP A 97 -11.62 -10.82 -0.70
N ASP A 98 -10.63 -9.97 -0.54
CA ASP A 98 -9.31 -10.35 -0.05
C ASP A 98 -9.07 -9.99 1.41
N ARG A 99 -10.09 -9.46 2.09
CA ARG A 99 -9.99 -9.10 3.51
C ARG A 99 -9.87 -10.33 4.39
N VAL A 100 -8.97 -10.25 5.35
CA VAL A 100 -8.86 -11.20 6.45
C VAL A 100 -9.08 -10.45 7.75
N GLU A 101 -10.26 -10.59 8.33
CA GLU A 101 -10.60 -10.00 9.62
C GLU A 101 -10.03 -10.83 10.76
N LYS A 102 -9.40 -10.15 11.73
CA LYS A 102 -8.77 -10.74 12.91
C LYS A 102 -9.11 -9.93 14.17
N PRO A 103 -10.38 -9.96 14.62
CA PRO A 103 -10.80 -9.18 15.79
C PRO A 103 -10.01 -9.50 17.06
N GLU A 104 -9.49 -10.72 17.17
CA GLU A 104 -8.62 -11.17 18.26
C GLU A 104 -7.19 -10.60 18.19
N GLY A 105 -6.87 -9.96 17.10
CA GLY A 105 -5.53 -9.46 16.80
C GLY A 105 -4.60 -10.52 16.23
N VAL A 106 -3.74 -10.11 15.31
CA VAL A 106 -2.67 -10.93 14.74
C VAL A 106 -1.37 -10.14 14.69
N ILE A 107 -0.30 -10.72 15.20
CA ILE A 107 1.00 -10.05 15.34
C ILE A 107 1.80 -10.16 14.03
N ALA A 108 2.38 -9.04 13.58
CA ALA A 108 3.34 -9.03 12.49
C ALA A 108 4.63 -9.78 12.88
N GLN A 109 5.22 -10.48 11.92
CA GLN A 109 6.44 -11.25 12.11
C GLN A 109 7.50 -10.90 11.07
N PRO A 110 8.76 -10.68 11.46
CA PRO A 110 9.84 -10.42 10.52
C PRO A 110 10.24 -11.70 9.80
N SER A 111 10.15 -11.69 8.46
CA SER A 111 10.71 -12.77 7.61
C SER A 111 12.18 -12.53 7.31
N GLN A 112 12.60 -11.28 7.29
CA GLN A 112 13.97 -10.85 7.03
C GLN A 112 14.41 -9.83 8.08
N PRO A 113 14.76 -10.26 9.32
CA PRO A 113 15.05 -9.35 10.44
C PRO A 113 16.20 -8.37 10.18
N GLU A 114 17.15 -8.73 9.30
CA GLU A 114 18.30 -7.90 8.92
C GLU A 114 18.02 -6.94 7.76
N HIS A 115 16.79 -6.97 7.20
CA HIS A 115 16.43 -6.06 6.12
C HIS A 115 16.51 -4.60 6.58
N PRO A 116 17.15 -3.68 5.81
CA PRO A 116 17.40 -2.30 6.24
C PRO A 116 16.17 -1.52 6.72
N VAL A 117 14.99 -1.87 6.22
CA VAL A 117 13.73 -1.19 6.59
C VAL A 117 13.29 -1.50 8.01
N ILE A 118 13.58 -2.70 8.53
CA ILE A 118 13.12 -3.16 9.84
C ILE A 118 14.24 -3.58 10.80
N LYS A 119 15.49 -3.45 10.38
CA LYS A 119 16.63 -3.83 11.21
C LYS A 119 16.62 -3.11 12.55
N GLY A 120 16.71 -3.88 13.63
CA GLY A 120 16.67 -3.36 14.99
C GLY A 120 15.27 -3.12 15.55
N PHE A 121 14.20 -3.44 14.79
CA PHE A 121 12.84 -3.37 15.30
C PHE A 121 12.54 -4.57 16.21
N SER A 122 11.72 -4.33 17.22
CA SER A 122 11.28 -5.33 18.20
C SER A 122 9.83 -5.09 18.61
N GLU A 123 9.27 -6.00 19.37
CA GLU A 123 7.92 -5.87 19.92
C GLU A 123 6.88 -5.50 18.87
N TYR A 124 6.84 -6.30 17.78
CA TYR A 124 5.95 -6.05 16.66
C TYR A 124 4.49 -5.94 17.10
N PRO A 125 3.74 -4.93 16.60
CA PRO A 125 2.36 -4.71 16.97
C PRO A 125 1.44 -5.75 16.36
N PHE A 126 0.22 -5.83 16.90
CA PHE A 126 -0.86 -6.60 16.28
C PHE A 126 -1.74 -5.72 15.40
N PHE A 127 -2.40 -6.36 14.45
CA PHE A 127 -3.37 -5.78 13.52
C PHE A 127 -4.71 -6.51 13.67
N LEU A 128 -5.81 -5.85 13.30
CA LEU A 128 -7.15 -6.42 13.35
C LEU A 128 -7.61 -7.00 12.00
N GLY A 129 -6.77 -6.89 10.99
CA GLY A 129 -7.03 -7.43 9.67
C GLY A 129 -5.99 -7.01 8.64
N TYR A 130 -6.10 -7.58 7.45
CA TYR A 130 -5.22 -7.28 6.33
C TYR A 130 -5.84 -7.76 5.00
N ASN A 131 -5.32 -7.26 3.87
CA ASN A 131 -5.64 -7.80 2.55
C ASN A 131 -4.73 -9.00 2.26
N ARG A 132 -5.31 -10.13 1.89
CA ARG A 132 -4.55 -11.31 1.48
C ARG A 132 -4.14 -11.20 0.02
N ALA A 133 -2.88 -11.47 -0.26
CA ALA A 133 -2.35 -11.60 -1.59
C ALA A 133 -1.22 -12.63 -1.62
N ILE A 134 -0.76 -12.98 -2.81
CA ILE A 134 0.36 -13.90 -3.02
C ILE A 134 1.56 -13.07 -3.49
N ALA A 135 2.69 -13.17 -2.80
CA ALA A 135 3.92 -12.52 -3.26
C ALA A 135 4.33 -13.10 -4.63
N LYS A 136 4.71 -12.23 -5.58
CA LYS A 136 5.28 -12.66 -6.86
C LYS A 136 6.66 -13.30 -6.65
N GLU A 137 7.11 -14.12 -7.57
CA GLU A 137 8.36 -14.89 -7.47
C GLU A 137 9.60 -14.02 -7.15
N ASN A 138 9.67 -12.84 -7.74
CA ASN A 138 10.79 -11.91 -7.54
C ASN A 138 10.51 -10.84 -6.46
N ALA A 139 9.49 -11.02 -5.65
CA ALA A 139 9.14 -10.09 -4.59
C ALA A 139 9.88 -10.43 -3.30
N GLU A 140 10.27 -9.41 -2.57
CA GLU A 140 10.95 -9.52 -1.28
C GLU A 140 9.94 -9.34 -0.14
N VAL A 141 9.59 -10.43 0.53
CA VAL A 141 8.69 -10.42 1.70
C VAL A 141 9.53 -10.13 2.95
N VAL A 142 9.32 -8.97 3.55
CA VAL A 142 10.08 -8.48 4.72
C VAL A 142 9.33 -8.72 6.03
N LEU A 143 8.01 -8.51 6.03
CA LEU A 143 7.13 -8.85 7.14
C LEU A 143 6.03 -9.79 6.66
N THR A 144 5.63 -10.70 7.53
CA THR A 144 4.46 -11.56 7.36
C THR A 144 3.43 -11.33 8.46
N ILE A 145 2.21 -11.76 8.21
CA ILE A 145 1.08 -11.76 9.13
C ILE A 145 0.27 -13.02 8.89
N ASN A 146 0.13 -13.89 9.90
CA ASN A 146 -0.56 -15.17 9.76
C ASN A 146 -0.05 -16.02 8.56
N ASN A 147 1.26 -15.99 8.30
CA ASN A 147 1.96 -16.60 7.15
C ASN A 147 1.65 -15.97 5.78
N ASP A 148 0.78 -14.97 5.71
CA ASP A 148 0.56 -14.17 4.50
C ASP A 148 1.56 -13.00 4.44
N PRO A 149 1.89 -12.43 3.27
CA PRO A 149 2.72 -11.25 3.16
C PRO A 149 2.08 -10.03 3.85
N LEU A 150 2.87 -9.27 4.65
CA LEU A 150 2.43 -7.99 5.22
C LEU A 150 3.18 -6.80 4.61
N LEU A 151 4.51 -6.86 4.56
CA LEU A 151 5.34 -5.86 3.90
C LEU A 151 6.14 -6.53 2.81
N VAL A 152 5.90 -6.11 1.58
CA VAL A 152 6.50 -6.69 0.38
C VAL A 152 7.12 -5.61 -0.47
N PHE A 153 8.36 -5.83 -0.91
CA PHE A 153 9.03 -4.98 -1.90
C PHE A 153 9.17 -5.68 -3.23
N GLY A 154 9.29 -4.88 -4.27
CA GLY A 154 9.59 -5.35 -5.62
C GLY A 154 9.99 -4.22 -6.53
N ASN A 155 10.32 -4.57 -7.77
CA ASN A 155 10.69 -3.62 -8.80
C ASN A 155 9.76 -3.76 -10.00
N TYR A 156 9.50 -2.65 -10.67
CA TYR A 156 8.86 -2.62 -11.97
C TYR A 156 9.67 -1.72 -12.88
N HIS A 157 10.37 -2.33 -13.85
CA HIS A 157 11.37 -1.65 -14.66
C HIS A 157 12.40 -0.89 -13.79
N ASN A 158 12.41 0.43 -13.85
CA ASN A 158 13.35 1.26 -13.11
C ASN A 158 12.83 1.70 -11.73
N GLY A 159 11.54 1.48 -11.44
CA GLY A 159 10.89 1.92 -10.20
C GLY A 159 10.84 0.86 -9.13
N LYS A 160 10.70 1.30 -7.89
CA LYS A 160 10.59 0.45 -6.71
C LYS A 160 9.20 0.55 -6.10
N ILE A 161 8.70 -0.59 -5.67
CA ILE A 161 7.35 -0.70 -5.11
C ILE A 161 7.40 -1.31 -3.72
N ALA A 162 6.58 -0.78 -2.83
CA ALA A 162 6.23 -1.42 -1.57
C ALA A 162 4.73 -1.65 -1.51
N CYS A 163 4.33 -2.81 -0.96
CA CYS A 163 2.97 -3.08 -0.52
C CYS A 163 2.99 -3.32 0.99
N PHE A 164 2.16 -2.59 1.71
CA PHE A 164 1.86 -2.85 3.11
C PHE A 164 0.40 -3.31 3.20
N MET A 165 0.19 -4.56 3.55
CA MET A 165 -1.08 -5.25 3.34
C MET A 165 -2.14 -5.00 4.42
N SER A 166 -1.88 -4.10 5.39
CA SER A 166 -2.85 -3.67 6.42
C SER A 166 -3.00 -2.16 6.43
N ASP A 167 -3.87 -1.62 7.30
CA ASP A 167 -4.06 -0.18 7.44
C ASP A 167 -2.86 0.51 8.09
N CYS A 168 -2.61 1.74 7.68
CA CYS A 168 -1.64 2.61 8.33
C CYS A 168 -2.23 3.44 9.48
N SER A 169 -3.53 3.39 9.69
CA SER A 169 -4.30 4.21 10.64
C SER A 169 -5.41 3.39 11.32
N PRO A 170 -6.19 3.99 12.23
CA PRO A 170 -7.26 3.26 12.93
C PRO A 170 -8.27 2.62 11.99
N HIS A 171 -8.47 1.37 12.18
CA HIS A 171 -9.35 0.36 11.66
C HIS A 171 -8.63 -0.98 11.84
N TRP A 172 -7.90 -1.53 10.85
CA TRP A 172 -7.01 -2.68 11.05
C TRP A 172 -5.69 -2.29 11.74
N GLY A 173 -5.20 -1.07 11.48
CA GLY A 173 -4.08 -0.50 12.22
C GLY A 173 -4.53 -0.12 13.63
N THR A 174 -3.96 -0.79 14.65
CA THR A 174 -4.36 -0.60 16.03
C THR A 174 -3.74 0.65 16.65
N GLN A 175 -4.29 1.10 17.79
CA GLN A 175 -3.65 2.15 18.57
C GLN A 175 -2.25 1.72 19.02
N GLN A 176 -2.04 0.42 19.31
CA GLN A 176 -0.73 -0.12 19.63
C GLN A 176 0.26 0.05 18.47
N PHE A 177 -0.19 -0.21 17.23
CA PHE A 177 0.64 0.01 16.04
C PHE A 177 1.05 1.47 15.90
N MET A 178 0.10 2.40 16.03
CA MET A 178 0.38 3.84 15.90
C MET A 178 1.26 4.40 17.02
N SER A 179 1.19 3.83 18.22
CA SER A 179 2.03 4.20 19.36
C SER A 179 3.30 3.36 19.50
N TRP A 180 3.52 2.41 18.59
CA TRP A 180 4.72 1.58 18.56
C TRP A 180 5.97 2.44 18.33
N PRO A 181 7.03 2.26 19.13
CA PRO A 181 8.22 3.12 19.06
C PRO A 181 8.85 3.23 17.67
N PHE A 182 8.68 2.20 16.85
CA PHE A 182 9.22 2.16 15.48
C PHE A 182 8.23 2.56 14.39
N TYR A 183 7.01 3.00 14.72
CA TYR A 183 5.99 3.37 13.74
C TYR A 183 6.49 4.40 12.71
N THR A 184 7.03 5.53 13.20
CA THR A 184 7.56 6.58 12.32
C THR A 184 8.77 6.07 11.52
N ALA A 185 9.66 5.32 12.17
CA ALA A 185 10.84 4.75 11.52
C ALA A 185 10.45 3.77 10.39
N LEU A 186 9.42 2.94 10.60
CA LEU A 186 8.91 2.04 9.58
C LEU A 186 8.56 2.80 8.29
N TRP A 187 7.71 3.83 8.40
CA TRP A 187 7.27 4.59 7.23
C TRP A 187 8.41 5.37 6.58
N VAL A 188 9.27 5.99 7.36
CA VAL A 188 10.45 6.71 6.82
C VAL A 188 11.37 5.75 6.09
N ASN A 189 11.64 4.57 6.66
CA ASN A 189 12.51 3.57 6.05
C ASN A 189 11.90 3.00 4.75
N ILE A 190 10.60 2.68 4.73
CA ILE A 190 9.89 2.23 3.52
C ILE A 190 10.04 3.28 2.42
N LEU A 191 9.69 4.54 2.72
CA LEU A 191 9.75 5.63 1.76
C LEU A 191 11.17 5.89 1.25
N THR A 192 12.16 5.82 2.14
CA THR A 192 13.56 5.97 1.77
C THR A 192 14.03 4.82 0.88
N HIS A 193 13.58 3.60 1.16
CA HIS A 193 13.95 2.41 0.38
C HIS A 193 13.42 2.48 -1.06
N ILE A 194 12.17 2.89 -1.25
CA ILE A 194 11.56 3.00 -2.59
C ILE A 194 11.91 4.28 -3.34
N ALA A 195 12.57 5.22 -2.70
CA ALA A 195 12.98 6.50 -3.31
C ALA A 195 14.34 6.46 -4.02
N ARG A 196 15.08 5.37 -3.86
CA ARG A 196 16.47 5.24 -4.35
C ARG A 196 16.54 4.55 -5.70
#